data_0c2f970a8c36d59ce8dd77be816343c1
#
_entry.id   0c2f970a8c36d59ce8dd77be816343c1
#
_cell.length_a   1.000
_cell.length_b   1.000
_cell.length_c   1.000
_cell.angle_alpha   90.00
_cell.angle_beta   90.00
_cell.angle_gamma   90.00
#
_symmetry.space_group_name_H-M   'P 1'
#
loop_
_entity.id
_entity.type
_entity.pdbx_description
1 polymer ?
#
loop_
_entity_poly.entity_id
_entity_poly.type
_entity_poly.pdbx_seq_one_letter_code
_entity_poly.pdbx_strand_id
1 'polypeptide(L)'
;YKSYHMVVTIPVYLSEGKRDTKVEIQIRTIAMDFWASLEHKIAYKFEGKAPDYLERELKSCADMVDMLDMKMFSLNQAIMAVEEEERRREEEKRREREKAERKQEELAGNGPT
;
A
#
# COMPACT_ATOMS: atom_id res chain seq x y z
N TYR A 1 -2.07 -15.43 10.59
CA TYR A 1 -2.46 -14.03 10.80
C TYR A 1 -1.24 -13.13 10.79
N LYS A 2 -1.23 -12.16 9.88
CA LYS A 2 -0.11 -11.22 9.77
C LYS A 2 -0.61 -9.80 9.99
N SER A 3 -0.05 -9.15 11.01
CA SER A 3 -0.21 -7.73 11.22
C SER A 3 1.13 -7.15 11.65
N TYR A 4 1.35 -5.91 11.31
CA TYR A 4 2.54 -5.19 11.76
C TYR A 4 2.17 -4.38 12.99
N HIS A 5 2.89 -4.59 14.09
CA HIS A 5 2.68 -3.91 15.36
C HIS A 5 3.84 -2.97 15.62
N MET A 6 3.51 -1.74 15.98
CA MET A 6 4.50 -0.72 16.28
C MET A 6 4.10 0.01 17.54
N VAL A 7 5.02 0.14 18.49
CA VAL A 7 4.79 0.93 19.70
C VAL A 7 5.52 2.25 19.56
N VAL A 8 4.80 3.35 19.69
CA VAL A 8 5.34 4.69 19.60
C VAL A 8 5.01 5.47 20.89
N THR A 9 5.86 6.44 21.23
CA THR A 9 5.61 7.33 22.32
C THR A 9 5.15 8.67 21.76
N ILE A 10 3.96 9.11 22.19
CA ILE A 10 3.34 10.34 21.70
C ILE A 10 3.21 11.31 22.88
N PRO A 11 3.62 12.57 22.72
CA PRO A 11 3.36 13.59 23.73
C PRO A 11 1.89 13.97 23.74
N VAL A 12 1.25 13.89 24.89
CA VAL A 12 -0.12 14.33 25.10
C VAL A 12 -0.10 15.55 26.01
N TYR A 13 -0.72 16.63 25.57
CA TYR A 13 -0.78 17.88 26.29
C TYR A 13 -2.07 17.95 27.09
N LEU A 14 -1.94 17.83 28.41
CA LEU A 14 -3.04 17.93 29.36
C LEU A 14 -3.00 19.28 30.04
N SER A 15 -4.07 19.63 30.74
CA SER A 15 -4.12 20.84 31.56
C SER A 15 -3.02 20.89 32.62
N GLU A 16 -2.53 19.73 33.06
CA GLU A 16 -1.49 19.57 34.07
C GLU A 16 -0.06 19.57 33.48
N GLY A 17 0.08 19.63 32.15
CA GLY A 17 1.34 19.60 31.45
C GLY A 17 1.45 18.50 30.43
N LYS A 18 2.64 18.36 29.85
CA LYS A 18 2.95 17.35 28.84
C LYS A 18 3.15 15.99 29.50
N ARG A 19 2.53 14.96 28.93
CA ARG A 19 2.72 13.56 29.34
C ARG A 19 3.03 12.70 28.13
N ASP A 20 4.09 11.91 28.21
CA ASP A 20 4.44 10.95 27.17
C ASP A 20 3.59 9.68 27.35
N THR A 21 2.88 9.29 26.30
CA THR A 21 1.97 8.15 26.32
C THR A 21 2.41 7.14 25.25
N LYS A 22 2.46 5.87 25.64
CA LYS A 22 2.74 4.79 24.71
C LYS A 22 1.46 4.43 23.95
N VAL A 23 1.57 4.35 22.62
CA VAL A 23 0.48 3.98 21.72
C VAL A 23 0.93 2.82 20.86
N GLU A 24 0.11 1.78 20.77
CA GLU A 24 0.33 0.67 19.87
C GLU A 24 -0.41 0.93 18.56
N ILE A 25 0.31 0.87 17.46
CA ILE A 25 -0.25 1.00 16.12
C ILE A 25 -0.23 -0.37 15.46
N GLN A 26 -1.38 -0.83 14.98
CA GLN A 26 -1.50 -2.07 14.23
C GLN A 26 -1.80 -1.75 12.77
N ILE A 27 -0.98 -2.29 11.87
CA ILE A 27 -1.17 -2.13 10.44
C ILE A 27 -1.57 -3.47 9.86
N ARG A 28 -2.71 -3.51 9.18
CA ARG A 28 -3.29 -4.71 8.57
C ARG A 28 -3.83 -4.37 7.18
N THR A 29 -3.96 -5.38 6.34
CA THR A 29 -4.74 -5.22 5.12
C THR A 29 -6.24 -5.26 5.47
N ILE A 30 -7.07 -4.72 4.59
CA ILE A 30 -8.54 -4.73 4.78
C ILE A 30 -9.05 -6.16 4.89
N ALA A 31 -8.53 -7.08 4.07
CA ALA A 31 -8.92 -8.47 4.08
C ALA A 31 -8.53 -9.17 5.39
N MET A 32 -7.33 -8.89 5.92
CA MET A 32 -6.90 -9.42 7.20
C MET A 32 -7.70 -8.86 8.37
N ASP A 33 -8.08 -7.59 8.30
CA ASP A 33 -8.91 -6.96 9.32
C ASP A 33 -10.30 -7.61 9.36
N PHE A 34 -10.89 -7.88 8.21
CA PHE A 34 -12.16 -8.61 8.13
C PHE A 34 -12.04 -10.03 8.69
N TRP A 35 -10.95 -10.73 8.34
CA TRP A 35 -10.67 -12.07 8.86
C TRP A 35 -10.58 -12.07 10.40
N ALA A 36 -9.85 -11.12 10.98
CA ALA A 36 -9.71 -10.98 12.42
C ALA A 36 -11.06 -10.74 13.10
N SER A 37 -11.93 -9.99 12.46
CA SER A 37 -13.31 -9.76 12.91
C SER A 37 -14.11 -11.06 12.97
N LEU A 38 -13.99 -11.93 11.97
CA LEU A 38 -14.65 -13.24 11.96
C LEU A 38 -14.09 -14.17 13.04
N GLU A 39 -12.77 -14.18 13.23
CA GLU A 39 -12.14 -14.95 14.31
C GLU A 39 -12.67 -14.54 15.67
N HIS A 40 -12.74 -13.24 15.92
CA HIS A 40 -13.26 -12.70 17.16
C HIS A 40 -14.73 -13.07 17.36
N LYS A 41 -15.54 -12.99 16.31
CA LYS A 41 -16.95 -13.35 16.32
C LYS A 41 -17.17 -14.83 16.66
N ILE A 42 -16.36 -15.72 16.08
CA ILE A 42 -16.43 -17.15 16.36
C ILE A 42 -16.04 -17.42 17.81
N ALA A 43 -14.95 -16.84 18.29
CA ALA A 43 -14.50 -17.01 19.66
C ALA A 43 -15.55 -16.52 20.68
N TYR A 44 -16.13 -15.38 20.43
CA TYR A 44 -17.13 -14.77 21.31
C TYR A 44 -18.43 -15.58 21.33
N LYS A 45 -18.94 -15.94 20.14
CA LYS A 45 -20.24 -16.62 20.03
C LYS A 45 -20.23 -18.02 20.62
N PHE A 46 -19.13 -18.75 20.49
CA PHE A 46 -19.02 -20.13 20.91
C PHE A 46 -18.24 -20.33 22.22
N GLU A 47 -17.77 -19.26 22.83
CA GLU A 47 -17.00 -19.28 24.10
C GLU A 47 -15.84 -20.27 24.10
N GLY A 48 -15.11 -20.35 22.99
CA GLY A 48 -13.99 -21.27 22.82
C GLY A 48 -14.40 -22.71 22.47
N LYS A 49 -15.69 -22.98 22.28
CA LYS A 49 -16.23 -24.31 21.95
C LYS A 49 -16.77 -24.35 20.52
N ALA A 50 -16.16 -23.62 19.61
CA ALA A 50 -16.57 -23.64 18.21
C ALA A 50 -16.35 -25.03 17.61
N PRO A 51 -17.24 -25.48 16.68
CA PRO A 51 -17.00 -26.70 15.94
C PRO A 51 -15.67 -26.65 15.18
N ASP A 52 -14.96 -27.78 15.15
CA ASP A 52 -13.64 -27.87 14.52
C ASP A 52 -13.65 -27.44 13.05
N TYR A 53 -14.75 -27.70 12.33
CA TYR A 53 -14.81 -27.31 10.92
C TYR A 53 -14.78 -25.79 10.70
N LEU A 54 -15.30 -25.01 11.66
CA LEU A 54 -15.26 -23.55 11.57
C LEU A 54 -13.81 -23.02 11.74
N GLU A 55 -13.06 -23.64 12.64
CA GLU A 55 -11.64 -23.27 12.83
C GLU A 55 -10.81 -23.62 11.59
N ARG A 56 -11.07 -24.78 10.99
CA ARG A 56 -10.41 -25.19 9.75
C ARG A 56 -10.74 -24.25 8.59
N GLU A 57 -12.02 -23.88 8.45
CA GLU A 57 -12.45 -22.93 7.42
C GLU A 57 -11.84 -21.55 7.63
N LEU A 58 -11.78 -21.11 8.88
CA LEU A 58 -11.16 -19.84 9.22
C LEU A 58 -9.67 -19.82 8.85
N LYS A 59 -8.95 -20.90 9.14
CA LYS A 59 -7.56 -21.04 8.75
C LYS A 59 -7.38 -21.06 7.23
N SER A 60 -8.26 -21.78 6.53
CA SER A 60 -8.28 -21.81 5.07
C SER A 60 -8.49 -20.41 4.49
N CYS A 61 -9.40 -19.64 5.07
CA CYS A 61 -9.62 -18.25 4.69
C CYS A 61 -8.38 -17.38 4.92
N ALA A 62 -7.66 -17.57 6.03
CA ALA A 62 -6.44 -16.84 6.31
C ALA A 62 -5.38 -17.08 5.23
N ASP A 63 -5.22 -18.32 4.80
CA ASP A 63 -4.28 -18.69 3.73
C ASP A 63 -4.67 -18.04 2.40
N MET A 64 -5.96 -18.06 2.06
CA MET A 64 -6.48 -17.40 0.85
C MET A 64 -6.30 -15.89 0.88
N VAL A 65 -6.54 -15.27 2.02
CA VAL A 65 -6.35 -13.82 2.20
C VAL A 65 -4.88 -13.45 2.04
N ASP A 66 -3.98 -14.24 2.61
CA ASP A 66 -2.54 -14.01 2.47
C ASP A 66 -2.10 -14.10 1.01
N MET A 67 -2.57 -15.11 0.28
CA MET A 67 -2.31 -15.24 -1.15
C MET A 67 -2.87 -14.07 -1.96
N LEU A 68 -4.08 -13.65 -1.65
CA LEU A 68 -4.73 -12.53 -2.33
C LEU A 68 -3.99 -11.22 -2.07
N ASP A 69 -3.59 -10.97 -0.83
CA ASP A 69 -2.82 -9.78 -0.46
C ASP A 69 -1.47 -9.74 -1.20
N MET A 70 -0.78 -10.87 -1.28
CA MET A 70 0.47 -10.98 -2.03
C MET A 70 0.27 -10.73 -3.52
N LYS A 71 -0.81 -11.25 -4.09
CA LYS A 71 -1.13 -11.07 -5.51
C LYS A 71 -1.48 -9.62 -5.82
N MET A 72 -2.27 -8.97 -4.96
CA MET A 72 -2.59 -7.55 -5.10
C MET A 72 -1.35 -6.67 -4.97
N PHE A 73 -0.46 -7.00 -4.06
CA PHE A 73 0.82 -6.31 -3.93
C PHE A 73 1.65 -6.41 -5.22
N SER A 74 1.78 -7.62 -5.77
CA SER A 74 2.51 -7.85 -7.03
C SER A 74 1.87 -7.09 -8.19
N LEU A 75 0.54 -7.07 -8.26
CA LEU A 75 -0.19 -6.33 -9.29
C LEU A 75 0.06 -4.83 -9.17
N ASN A 76 0.04 -4.29 -7.96
CA ASN A 76 0.32 -2.88 -7.73
C ASN A 76 1.75 -2.52 -8.16
N GLN A 77 2.72 -3.38 -7.87
CA GLN A 77 4.11 -3.21 -8.33
C GLN A 77 4.19 -3.19 -9.86
N ALA A 78 3.45 -4.07 -10.53
CA ALA A 78 3.38 -4.11 -11.99
C ALA A 78 2.77 -2.84 -12.58
N ILE A 79 1.69 -2.34 -11.97
CA ILE A 79 1.05 -1.08 -12.39
C ILE A 79 2.04 0.08 -12.27
N MET A 80 2.74 0.18 -11.14
CA MET A 80 3.72 1.24 -10.93
C MET A 80 4.87 1.18 -11.94
N ALA A 81 5.31 -0.03 -12.31
CA ALA A 81 6.37 -0.22 -13.30
C ALA A 81 5.91 0.25 -14.70
N VAL A 82 4.66 -0.05 -15.08
CA VAL A 82 4.08 0.39 -16.35
C VAL A 82 3.96 1.92 -16.40
N GLU A 83 3.46 2.52 -15.33
CA GLU A 83 3.34 3.98 -15.22
C GLU A 83 4.69 4.68 -15.34
N GLU A 84 5.72 4.13 -14.70
CA GLU A 84 7.09 4.65 -14.77
C GLU A 84 7.65 4.59 -16.18
N GLU A 85 7.40 3.49 -16.90
CA GLU A 85 7.85 3.32 -18.27
C GLU A 85 7.15 4.29 -19.22
N GLU A 86 5.84 4.48 -19.05
CA GLU A 86 5.06 5.44 -19.84
C GLU A 86 5.56 6.87 -19.63
N ARG A 87 5.84 7.24 -18.39
CA ARG A 87 6.39 8.55 -18.05
C ARG A 87 7.74 8.78 -18.71
N ARG A 88 8.62 7.78 -18.70
CA ARG A 88 9.91 7.88 -19.38
C ARG A 88 9.77 8.08 -20.88
N ARG A 89 8.84 7.36 -21.50
CA ARG A 89 8.56 7.49 -22.94
C ARG A 89 8.07 8.89 -23.28
N GLU A 90 7.20 9.44 -22.48
CA GLU A 90 6.69 10.80 -22.68
C GLU A 90 7.78 11.85 -22.50
N GLU A 91 8.63 11.72 -21.51
CA GLU A 91 9.77 12.61 -21.29
C GLU A 91 10.76 12.54 -22.46
N GLU A 92 11.03 11.33 -22.96
CA GLU A 92 11.92 11.15 -24.09
C GLU A 92 11.36 11.81 -25.35
N LYS A 93 10.07 11.63 -25.63
CA LYS A 93 9.39 12.28 -26.75
C LYS A 93 9.42 13.80 -26.62
N ARG A 94 9.26 14.31 -25.42
CA ARG A 94 9.34 15.76 -25.14
C ARG A 94 10.74 16.27 -25.42
N ARG A 95 11.77 15.59 -24.98
CA ARG A 95 13.17 15.95 -25.23
C ARG A 95 13.49 15.96 -26.72
N GLU A 96 12.99 14.98 -27.45
CA GLU A 96 13.20 14.90 -28.92
C GLU A 96 12.50 16.08 -29.62
N ARG A 97 11.29 16.44 -29.20
CA ARG A 97 10.57 17.60 -29.73
C ARG A 97 11.34 18.89 -29.44
N GLU A 98 11.80 19.08 -28.23
CA GLU A 98 12.58 20.26 -27.84
C GLU A 98 13.88 20.37 -28.63
N LYS A 99 14.57 19.23 -28.86
CA LYS A 99 15.76 19.21 -29.71
C LYS A 99 15.44 19.59 -31.16
N ALA A 100 14.35 19.06 -31.70
CA ALA A 100 13.92 19.36 -33.07
C ALA A 100 13.56 20.85 -33.22
N GLU A 101 12.86 21.40 -32.24
CA GLU A 101 12.50 22.84 -32.21
C GLU A 101 13.75 23.73 -32.13
N ARG A 102 14.71 23.41 -31.26
CA ARG A 102 15.98 24.15 -31.16
C ARG A 102 16.76 24.09 -32.46
N LYS A 103 16.80 22.93 -33.09
CA LYS A 103 17.50 22.75 -34.35
C LYS A 103 16.88 23.58 -35.47
N GLN A 104 15.53 23.66 -35.50
CA GLN A 104 14.81 24.51 -36.45
C GLN A 104 15.07 26.00 -36.20
N GLU A 105 15.09 26.44 -34.94
CA GLU A 105 15.40 27.80 -34.54
C GLU A 105 16.80 28.18 -34.93
N GLU A 106 17.80 27.31 -34.68
CA GLU A 106 19.16 27.51 -35.08
C GLU A 106 19.33 27.64 -36.61
N LEU A 107 18.64 26.80 -37.35
CA LEU A 107 18.63 26.86 -38.81
C LEU A 107 17.96 28.13 -39.35
N ALA A 108 16.88 28.56 -38.70
CA ALA A 108 16.17 29.80 -39.04
C ALA A 108 17.02 31.05 -38.66
N GLY A 109 17.74 30.98 -37.53
CA GLY A 109 18.61 32.06 -37.09
C GLY A 109 19.87 32.23 -37.92
N ASN A 110 20.32 31.20 -38.62
CA ASN A 110 21.51 31.21 -39.49
C ASN A 110 21.15 31.34 -40.97
N GLY A 111 19.95 31.76 -41.29
CA GLY A 111 19.55 32.02 -42.67
C GLY A 111 20.32 33.15 -43.30
N PRO A 112 20.45 33.19 -44.66
CA PRO A 112 21.17 34.28 -45.34
C PRO A 112 20.43 35.60 -45.11
N THR A 113 21.21 36.58 -44.70
CA THR A 113 20.74 37.95 -44.53
C THR A 113 20.65 38.66 -45.87
#